data_6d87108a9916af70780b09bac7e2cad4
#
_entry.id   6d87108a9916af70780b09bac7e2cad4
#
_cell.length_a   1.000
_cell.length_b   1.000
_cell.length_c   1.000
_cell.angle_alpha   90.00
_cell.angle_beta   90.00
_cell.angle_gamma   90.00
#
_symmetry.space_group_name_H-M   'P 1'
#
loop_
_entity.id
_entity.type
_entity.pdbx_description
1 polymer ?
#
loop_
_entity_poly.entity_id
_entity_poly.type
_entity_poly.pdbx_seq_one_letter_code
_entity_poly.pdbx_strand_id
1 'polypeptide(L)'
;MKIAIVGTGNVAKDCYLPFLKTQKDVELSYFSRTKAKADACAATFGGKACSTLAELMAGDPDSVFVLTNETTRAAALGELLPFKPRRLFLEKPLVARLGQDNVSEDDFSTARDLMAQFHAQGCQTAMIFNYRFFDQTMAAREIVAKRSFGKAVNAVAAVNYACWSHCIDLLHYFVGPAETIVAQESGLKFGKANVPDISGSIRFVGGAAGTILGTWALNFGFPLFELTVNFTGGRVHLRCLDGDMEVLDYSTKRHEVLSITRNTSRWDQYRASFGKSIGAYLESLRRGEAAPIPGTAGLEELRFEAALRRSVREARPVQVAREFAF
;
A
#
# COMPACT_ATOMS: atom_id res chain seq x y z
N MET A 1 -22.09 -11.26 -4.96
CA MET A 1 -21.06 -10.96 -3.93
C MET A 1 -21.43 -9.65 -3.25
N LYS A 2 -21.51 -9.63 -1.92
CA LYS A 2 -21.89 -8.45 -1.14
C LYS A 2 -20.66 -7.74 -0.62
N ILE A 3 -20.46 -6.48 -1.00
CA ILE A 3 -19.34 -5.65 -0.57
C ILE A 3 -19.87 -4.47 0.25
N ALA A 4 -19.45 -4.41 1.50
CA ALA A 4 -19.75 -3.30 2.38
C ALA A 4 -18.63 -2.25 2.35
N ILE A 5 -18.98 -0.99 2.22
CA ILE A 5 -18.03 0.14 2.17
C ILE A 5 -18.16 0.96 3.44
N VAL A 6 -17.09 1.02 4.22
CA VAL A 6 -16.95 1.89 5.40
C VAL A 6 -16.04 3.05 5.06
N GLY A 7 -16.62 4.24 4.94
CA GLY A 7 -15.93 5.44 4.49
C GLY A 7 -16.18 5.75 3.01
N THR A 8 -16.86 6.87 2.76
CA THR A 8 -17.28 7.33 1.43
C THR A 8 -16.57 8.65 1.06
N GLY A 9 -15.26 8.72 1.34
CA GLY A 9 -14.40 9.85 0.99
C GLY A 9 -14.05 9.92 -0.50
N ASN A 10 -13.18 10.86 -0.88
CA ASN A 10 -12.77 11.05 -2.27
C ASN A 10 -12.11 9.81 -2.86
N VAL A 11 -11.20 9.16 -2.11
CA VAL A 11 -10.53 7.93 -2.58
C VAL A 11 -11.55 6.85 -2.93
N ALA A 12 -12.57 6.64 -2.08
CA ALA A 12 -13.65 5.69 -2.40
C ALA A 12 -14.36 6.05 -3.71
N LYS A 13 -14.75 7.33 -3.88
CA LYS A 13 -15.51 7.81 -5.04
C LYS A 13 -14.69 7.82 -6.34
N ASP A 14 -13.43 8.19 -6.25
CA ASP A 14 -12.58 8.43 -7.42
C ASP A 14 -11.83 7.16 -7.87
N CYS A 15 -11.52 6.24 -6.94
CA CYS A 15 -10.64 5.11 -7.21
C CYS A 15 -11.31 3.73 -7.07
N TYR A 16 -12.29 3.58 -6.18
CA TYR A 16 -12.90 2.26 -5.90
C TYR A 16 -14.27 2.08 -6.55
N LEU A 17 -15.19 3.00 -6.27
CA LEU A 17 -16.58 2.86 -6.65
C LEU A 17 -16.83 2.86 -8.16
N PRO A 18 -16.09 3.64 -8.99
CA PRO A 18 -16.21 3.55 -10.44
C PRO A 18 -15.95 2.15 -10.98
N PHE A 19 -14.93 1.45 -10.47
CA PHE A 19 -14.64 0.08 -10.86
C PHE A 19 -15.65 -0.91 -10.28
N LEU A 20 -15.97 -0.83 -8.99
CA LEU A 20 -16.91 -1.74 -8.33
C LEU A 20 -18.30 -1.70 -8.99
N LYS A 21 -18.77 -0.52 -9.42
CA LYS A 21 -20.03 -0.35 -10.15
C LYS A 21 -20.09 -1.15 -11.46
N THR A 22 -18.95 -1.41 -12.10
CA THR A 22 -18.91 -2.18 -13.35
C THR A 22 -19.06 -3.70 -13.13
N GLN A 23 -18.92 -4.16 -11.89
CA GLN A 23 -18.96 -5.58 -11.54
C GLN A 23 -20.42 -6.02 -11.37
N LYS A 24 -20.97 -6.78 -12.33
CA LYS A 24 -22.39 -7.19 -12.38
C LYS A 24 -22.82 -8.09 -11.23
N ASP A 25 -21.88 -8.83 -10.64
CA ASP A 25 -22.10 -9.78 -9.53
C ASP A 25 -21.84 -9.16 -8.16
N VAL A 26 -21.56 -7.84 -8.07
CA VAL A 26 -21.26 -7.12 -6.83
C VAL A 26 -22.47 -6.28 -6.42
N GLU A 27 -22.93 -6.51 -5.20
CA GLU A 27 -23.93 -5.71 -4.50
C GLU A 27 -23.23 -4.82 -3.49
N LEU A 28 -23.45 -3.48 -3.58
CA LEU A 28 -22.78 -2.50 -2.74
C LEU A 28 -23.69 -2.05 -1.60
N SER A 29 -23.10 -1.92 -0.42
CA SER A 29 -23.72 -1.23 0.71
C SER A 29 -22.72 -0.26 1.35
N TYR A 30 -23.21 0.87 1.88
CA TYR A 30 -22.37 1.98 2.32
C TYR A 30 -22.69 2.41 3.73
N PHE A 31 -21.65 2.67 4.49
CA PHE A 31 -21.75 3.38 5.77
C PHE A 31 -20.75 4.54 5.82
N SER A 32 -21.21 5.67 6.30
CA SER A 32 -20.41 6.84 6.61
C SER A 32 -20.94 7.52 7.85
N ARG A 33 -20.08 8.09 8.67
CA ARG A 33 -20.48 8.91 9.83
C ARG A 33 -21.43 10.07 9.44
N THR A 34 -21.32 10.56 8.20
CA THR A 34 -22.26 11.49 7.61
C THR A 34 -23.17 10.71 6.65
N LYS A 35 -24.40 10.41 7.07
CA LYS A 35 -25.39 9.61 6.30
C LYS A 35 -25.56 10.14 4.87
N ALA A 36 -25.65 11.45 4.69
CA ALA A 36 -25.80 12.06 3.37
C ALA A 36 -24.67 11.70 2.39
N LYS A 37 -23.44 11.42 2.87
CA LYS A 37 -22.34 10.96 2.00
C LYS A 37 -22.55 9.51 1.54
N ALA A 38 -23.10 8.65 2.38
CA ALA A 38 -23.46 7.30 2.01
C ALA A 38 -24.63 7.30 1.00
N ASP A 39 -25.65 8.13 1.24
CA ASP A 39 -26.79 8.29 0.33
C ASP A 39 -26.35 8.78 -1.07
N ALA A 40 -25.45 9.76 -1.12
CA ALA A 40 -24.89 10.25 -2.38
C ALA A 40 -24.11 9.15 -3.14
N CYS A 41 -23.37 8.28 -2.43
CA CYS A 41 -22.71 7.15 -3.08
C CYS A 41 -23.71 6.12 -3.61
N ALA A 42 -24.74 5.77 -2.83
CA ALA A 42 -25.79 4.85 -3.29
C ALA A 42 -26.53 5.39 -4.52
N ALA A 43 -26.84 6.69 -4.54
CA ALA A 43 -27.48 7.34 -5.71
C ALA A 43 -26.58 7.31 -6.96
N THR A 44 -25.26 7.48 -6.80
CA THR A 44 -24.32 7.59 -7.93
C THR A 44 -23.85 6.22 -8.46
N PHE A 45 -23.55 5.30 -7.54
CA PHE A 45 -22.92 4.03 -7.86
C PHE A 45 -23.84 2.82 -7.71
N GLY A 46 -25.09 3.04 -7.26
CA GLY A 46 -26.04 1.96 -6.93
C GLY A 46 -25.80 1.40 -5.54
N GLY A 47 -26.66 0.46 -5.12
CA GLY A 47 -26.54 -0.18 -3.81
C GLY A 47 -27.36 0.52 -2.71
N LYS A 48 -27.08 0.18 -1.45
CA LYS A 48 -27.87 0.61 -0.28
C LYS A 48 -27.03 1.45 0.68
N ALA A 49 -27.52 2.62 1.10
CA ALA A 49 -26.93 3.38 2.18
C ALA A 49 -27.50 2.95 3.53
N CYS A 50 -26.63 2.62 4.48
CA CYS A 50 -26.96 2.21 5.83
C CYS A 50 -26.75 3.36 6.84
N SER A 51 -27.60 3.42 7.86
CA SER A 51 -27.53 4.48 8.88
C SER A 51 -26.55 4.13 10.01
N THR A 52 -26.30 2.84 10.23
CA THR A 52 -25.40 2.34 11.27
C THR A 52 -24.50 1.23 10.73
N LEU A 53 -23.37 0.96 11.42
CA LEU A 53 -22.55 -0.22 11.16
C LEU A 53 -23.32 -1.52 11.39
N ALA A 54 -24.20 -1.55 12.39
CA ALA A 54 -25.04 -2.72 12.66
C ALA A 54 -25.97 -3.04 11.47
N GLU A 55 -26.60 -2.02 10.87
CA GLU A 55 -27.41 -2.19 9.65
C GLU A 55 -26.56 -2.67 8.48
N LEU A 56 -25.36 -2.11 8.29
CA LEU A 56 -24.44 -2.53 7.25
C LEU A 56 -24.06 -4.00 7.40
N MET A 57 -23.68 -4.42 8.62
CA MET A 57 -23.20 -5.77 8.90
C MET A 57 -24.32 -6.81 8.96
N ALA A 58 -25.57 -6.39 9.28
CA ALA A 58 -26.76 -7.27 9.16
C ALA A 58 -27.01 -7.74 7.73
N GLY A 59 -26.46 -7.06 6.71
CA GLY A 59 -26.46 -7.48 5.31
C GLY A 59 -25.60 -8.72 5.03
N ASP A 60 -24.82 -9.20 5.99
CA ASP A 60 -23.86 -10.30 5.89
C ASP A 60 -22.91 -10.15 4.69
N PRO A 61 -22.04 -9.11 4.67
CA PRO A 61 -21.15 -8.86 3.55
C PRO A 61 -20.06 -9.93 3.42
N ASP A 62 -19.72 -10.28 2.16
CA ASP A 62 -18.59 -11.17 1.86
C ASP A 62 -17.26 -10.51 2.18
N SER A 63 -17.17 -9.18 2.05
CA SER A 63 -16.01 -8.37 2.44
C SER A 63 -16.41 -6.96 2.82
N VAL A 64 -15.71 -6.38 3.79
CA VAL A 64 -15.84 -4.99 4.21
C VAL A 64 -14.62 -4.21 3.75
N PHE A 65 -14.82 -3.20 2.90
CA PHE A 65 -13.79 -2.28 2.44
C PHE A 65 -13.73 -1.09 3.40
N VAL A 66 -12.63 -0.93 4.13
CA VAL A 66 -12.42 0.16 5.08
C VAL A 66 -11.62 1.27 4.42
N LEU A 67 -12.34 2.22 3.81
CA LEU A 67 -11.81 3.32 3.00
C LEU A 67 -11.83 4.66 3.74
N THR A 68 -11.84 4.63 5.07
CA THR A 68 -11.72 5.82 5.90
C THR A 68 -10.34 6.44 5.77
N ASN A 69 -10.23 7.73 6.12
CA ASN A 69 -8.92 8.38 6.24
C ASN A 69 -8.07 7.64 7.28
N GLU A 70 -6.75 7.58 7.06
CA GLU A 70 -5.79 6.87 7.90
C GLU A 70 -5.79 7.34 9.35
N THR A 71 -6.10 8.64 9.58
CA THR A 71 -6.15 9.22 10.93
C THR A 71 -7.34 8.71 11.76
N THR A 72 -8.37 8.20 11.11
CA THR A 72 -9.61 7.70 11.75
C THR A 72 -9.83 6.21 11.55
N ARG A 73 -8.93 5.53 10.82
CA ARG A 73 -9.13 4.12 10.45
C ARG A 73 -9.04 3.19 11.64
N ALA A 74 -8.13 3.45 12.58
CA ALA A 74 -8.03 2.66 13.81
C ALA A 74 -9.36 2.63 14.58
N ALA A 75 -10.03 3.79 14.74
CA ALA A 75 -11.33 3.86 15.37
C ALA A 75 -12.41 3.08 14.60
N ALA A 76 -12.46 3.24 13.27
CA ALA A 76 -13.41 2.51 12.43
C ALA A 76 -13.20 0.98 12.48
N LEU A 77 -11.95 0.52 12.55
CA LEU A 77 -11.62 -0.88 12.74
C LEU A 77 -12.07 -1.38 14.12
N GLY A 78 -11.84 -0.61 15.20
CA GLY A 78 -12.32 -0.92 16.54
C GLY A 78 -13.85 -1.06 16.60
N GLU A 79 -14.59 -0.17 15.91
CA GLU A 79 -16.05 -0.23 15.80
C GLU A 79 -16.54 -1.46 15.01
N LEU A 80 -15.73 -2.00 14.09
CA LEU A 80 -16.07 -3.20 13.31
C LEU A 80 -15.79 -4.52 14.04
N LEU A 81 -14.89 -4.55 15.02
CA LEU A 81 -14.49 -5.77 15.74
C LEU A 81 -15.67 -6.57 16.33
N PRO A 82 -16.69 -5.95 16.97
CA PRO A 82 -17.81 -6.69 17.55
C PRO A 82 -18.64 -7.46 16.51
N PHE A 83 -18.61 -7.03 15.25
CA PHE A 83 -19.39 -7.63 14.17
C PHE A 83 -18.69 -8.82 13.50
N LYS A 84 -17.44 -9.11 13.82
CA LYS A 84 -16.66 -10.26 13.33
C LYS A 84 -16.72 -10.41 11.81
N PRO A 85 -16.32 -9.39 11.02
CA PRO A 85 -16.36 -9.47 9.57
C PRO A 85 -15.54 -10.67 9.07
N ARG A 86 -16.05 -11.38 8.05
CA ARG A 86 -15.32 -12.50 7.45
C ARG A 86 -14.04 -12.05 6.76
N ARG A 87 -14.09 -10.90 6.08
CA ARG A 87 -12.96 -10.33 5.34
C ARG A 87 -12.93 -8.81 5.42
N LEU A 88 -11.73 -8.26 5.52
CA LEU A 88 -11.46 -6.83 5.43
C LEU A 88 -10.56 -6.54 4.24
N PHE A 89 -10.88 -5.50 3.48
CA PHE A 89 -10.00 -4.88 2.49
C PHE A 89 -9.65 -3.47 2.97
N LEU A 90 -8.36 -3.18 3.14
CA LEU A 90 -7.87 -2.03 3.89
C LEU A 90 -7.10 -1.06 3.01
N GLU A 91 -7.32 0.24 3.22
CA GLU A 91 -6.54 1.33 2.62
C GLU A 91 -5.22 1.55 3.35
N LYS A 92 -4.24 2.07 2.58
CA LYS A 92 -2.91 2.43 3.09
C LYS A 92 -2.86 3.91 3.58
N PRO A 93 -1.87 4.26 4.44
CA PRO A 93 -1.24 3.33 5.37
C PRO A 93 -2.29 2.72 6.29
N LEU A 94 -2.01 1.55 6.86
CA LEU A 94 -3.02 0.81 7.65
C LEU A 94 -3.56 1.64 8.81
N VAL A 95 -2.69 2.31 9.56
CA VAL A 95 -3.00 3.31 10.59
C VAL A 95 -1.95 4.41 10.53
N ALA A 96 -2.38 5.67 10.62
CA ALA A 96 -1.50 6.82 10.78
C ALA A 96 -2.28 7.95 11.45
N ARG A 97 -2.32 7.98 12.77
CA ARG A 97 -3.17 8.91 13.54
C ARG A 97 -2.82 10.38 13.32
N LEU A 98 -1.56 10.67 13.01
CA LEU A 98 -1.07 12.01 12.71
C LEU A 98 -0.89 12.26 11.20
N GLY A 99 -1.44 11.38 10.34
CA GLY A 99 -1.30 11.42 8.89
C GLY A 99 -0.11 10.62 8.38
N GLN A 100 -0.16 10.27 7.10
CA GLN A 100 0.82 9.41 6.44
C GLN A 100 2.26 9.94 6.49
N ASP A 101 2.47 11.23 6.71
CA ASP A 101 3.78 11.87 6.79
C ASP A 101 4.41 11.76 8.20
N ASN A 102 3.61 11.34 9.18
CA ASN A 102 3.98 11.31 10.60
C ASN A 102 3.61 9.97 11.25
N VAL A 103 3.80 8.88 10.52
CA VAL A 103 3.63 7.52 11.07
C VAL A 103 4.59 7.31 12.24
N SER A 104 4.07 6.73 13.30
CA SER A 104 4.77 6.53 14.58
C SER A 104 4.85 5.06 14.96
N GLU A 105 5.65 4.75 15.98
CA GLU A 105 5.70 3.41 16.58
C GLU A 105 4.36 2.99 17.18
N ASP A 106 3.60 3.96 17.73
CA ASP A 106 2.26 3.71 18.27
C ASP A 106 1.25 3.34 17.18
N ASP A 107 1.42 3.85 15.95
CA ASP A 107 0.56 3.46 14.83
C ASP A 107 0.79 2.00 14.45
N PHE A 108 2.05 1.54 14.43
CA PHE A 108 2.38 0.13 14.25
C PHE A 108 1.77 -0.73 15.37
N SER A 109 1.96 -0.37 16.64
CA SER A 109 1.43 -1.13 17.78
C SER A 109 -0.10 -1.21 17.73
N THR A 110 -0.77 -0.09 17.44
CA THR A 110 -2.22 -0.03 17.28
C THR A 110 -2.70 -0.93 16.13
N ALA A 111 -2.05 -0.86 14.98
CA ALA A 111 -2.40 -1.68 13.82
C ALA A 111 -2.18 -3.17 14.09
N ARG A 112 -1.04 -3.54 14.69
CA ARG A 112 -0.72 -4.91 15.09
C ARG A 112 -1.80 -5.51 16.00
N ASP A 113 -2.16 -4.77 17.05
CA ASP A 113 -3.11 -5.26 18.05
C ASP A 113 -4.53 -5.40 17.47
N LEU A 114 -4.95 -4.48 16.60
CA LEU A 114 -6.21 -4.59 15.86
C LEU A 114 -6.22 -5.79 14.91
N MET A 115 -5.15 -5.96 14.13
CA MET A 115 -5.04 -7.06 13.17
C MET A 115 -5.00 -8.42 13.89
N ALA A 116 -4.29 -8.52 15.02
CA ALA A 116 -4.28 -9.72 15.85
C ALA A 116 -5.69 -10.09 16.33
N GLN A 117 -6.50 -9.09 16.78
CA GLN A 117 -7.88 -9.33 17.21
C GLN A 117 -8.77 -9.81 16.05
N PHE A 118 -8.65 -9.21 14.86
CA PHE A 118 -9.39 -9.69 13.68
C PHE A 118 -8.97 -11.10 13.28
N HIS A 119 -7.67 -11.41 13.24
CA HIS A 119 -7.19 -12.76 12.91
C HIS A 119 -7.63 -13.80 13.95
N ALA A 120 -7.63 -13.45 15.24
CA ALA A 120 -8.14 -14.34 16.31
C ALA A 120 -9.64 -14.67 16.14
N GLN A 121 -10.40 -13.82 15.45
CA GLN A 121 -11.80 -14.05 15.10
C GLN A 121 -11.97 -14.79 13.76
N GLY A 122 -10.87 -15.20 13.09
CA GLY A 122 -10.89 -15.87 11.79
C GLY A 122 -11.08 -14.91 10.60
N CYS A 123 -10.99 -13.60 10.81
CA CYS A 123 -11.10 -12.61 9.74
C CYS A 123 -9.88 -12.66 8.83
N GLN A 124 -10.11 -12.78 7.52
CA GLN A 124 -9.07 -12.64 6.50
C GLN A 124 -8.90 -11.16 6.15
N THR A 125 -7.67 -10.71 6.01
CA THR A 125 -7.37 -9.30 5.73
C THR A 125 -6.59 -9.14 4.45
N ALA A 126 -6.91 -8.08 3.70
CA ALA A 126 -6.25 -7.69 2.46
C ALA A 126 -5.88 -6.20 2.51
N MET A 127 -4.89 -5.82 1.73
CA MET A 127 -4.35 -4.46 1.67
C MET A 127 -4.34 -3.91 0.26
N ILE A 128 -4.56 -2.59 0.10
CA ILE A 128 -4.39 -1.91 -1.17
C ILE A 128 -2.95 -1.38 -1.31
N PHE A 129 -2.09 -2.12 -1.95
CA PHE A 129 -0.83 -1.59 -2.47
C PHE A 129 -0.87 -1.63 -3.99
N ASN A 130 -1.69 -0.73 -4.56
CA ASN A 130 -2.00 -0.66 -5.98
C ASN A 130 -0.76 -0.42 -6.86
N TYR A 131 0.38 0.05 -6.31
CA TYR A 131 1.63 0.20 -7.07
C TYR A 131 2.22 -1.14 -7.52
N ARG A 132 1.88 -2.25 -6.88
CA ARG A 132 2.20 -3.59 -7.40
C ARG A 132 1.50 -3.90 -8.73
N PHE A 133 0.41 -3.19 -9.04
CA PHE A 133 -0.43 -3.36 -10.24
C PHE A 133 -0.20 -2.29 -11.31
N PHE A 134 0.82 -1.43 -11.15
CA PHE A 134 1.25 -0.60 -12.27
C PHE A 134 1.87 -1.45 -13.38
N ASP A 135 1.61 -1.07 -14.62
CA ASP A 135 2.12 -1.80 -15.79
C ASP A 135 3.64 -1.99 -15.74
N GLN A 136 4.37 -0.96 -15.31
CA GLN A 136 5.82 -1.03 -15.10
C GLN A 136 6.21 -2.03 -14.02
N THR A 137 5.54 -2.01 -12.86
CA THR A 137 5.84 -2.93 -11.76
C THR A 137 5.56 -4.37 -12.17
N MET A 138 4.43 -4.61 -12.82
CA MET A 138 4.05 -5.93 -13.34
C MET A 138 5.06 -6.41 -14.39
N ALA A 139 5.41 -5.56 -15.37
CA ALA A 139 6.40 -5.88 -16.40
C ALA A 139 7.79 -6.14 -15.79
N ALA A 140 8.22 -5.34 -14.82
CA ALA A 140 9.49 -5.56 -14.11
C ALA A 140 9.54 -6.93 -13.44
N ARG A 141 8.47 -7.33 -12.72
CA ARG A 141 8.38 -8.66 -12.08
C ARG A 141 8.42 -9.78 -13.09
N GLU A 142 7.68 -9.62 -14.19
CA GLU A 142 7.66 -10.60 -15.27
C GLU A 142 9.02 -10.76 -15.93
N ILE A 143 9.72 -9.66 -16.25
CA ILE A 143 11.05 -9.66 -16.84
C ILE A 143 12.07 -10.34 -15.90
N VAL A 144 12.07 -9.96 -14.60
CA VAL A 144 12.95 -10.55 -13.59
C VAL A 144 12.77 -12.07 -13.52
N ALA A 145 11.52 -12.54 -13.53
CA ALA A 145 11.20 -13.97 -13.50
C ALA A 145 11.56 -14.68 -14.81
N LYS A 146 11.11 -14.18 -15.96
CA LYS A 146 11.33 -14.81 -17.27
C LYS A 146 12.79 -14.86 -17.68
N ARG A 147 13.57 -13.82 -17.33
CA ARG A 147 15.00 -13.76 -17.66
C ARG A 147 15.89 -14.33 -16.56
N SER A 148 15.27 -14.88 -15.50
CA SER A 148 15.98 -15.50 -14.38
C SER A 148 17.06 -14.60 -13.78
N PHE A 149 16.74 -13.34 -13.48
CA PHE A 149 17.70 -12.39 -12.90
C PHE A 149 18.21 -12.81 -11.52
N GLY A 150 17.59 -13.80 -10.88
CA GLY A 150 18.03 -14.38 -9.62
C GLY A 150 17.65 -13.52 -8.41
N LYS A 151 18.53 -13.52 -7.40
CA LYS A 151 18.26 -12.83 -6.13
C LYS A 151 18.53 -11.34 -6.23
N ALA A 152 17.74 -10.52 -5.54
CA ALA A 152 18.06 -9.12 -5.32
C ALA A 152 19.35 -9.00 -4.49
N VAL A 153 20.23 -8.11 -4.91
CA VAL A 153 21.53 -7.84 -4.28
C VAL A 153 21.51 -6.52 -3.54
N ASN A 154 20.91 -5.49 -4.17
CA ASN A 154 20.71 -4.21 -3.52
C ASN A 154 19.55 -3.44 -4.16
N ALA A 155 19.07 -2.40 -3.44
CA ALA A 155 18.04 -1.49 -3.92
C ALA A 155 18.30 -0.06 -3.48
N VAL A 156 17.91 0.91 -4.32
CA VAL A 156 17.95 2.33 -4.00
C VAL A 156 16.62 2.96 -4.37
N ALA A 157 16.04 3.73 -3.47
CA ALA A 157 14.78 4.44 -3.69
C ALA A 157 14.88 5.90 -3.24
N ALA A 158 14.36 6.81 -4.06
CA ALA A 158 14.06 8.20 -3.69
C ALA A 158 12.57 8.42 -3.92
N VAL A 159 11.85 8.95 -2.92
CA VAL A 159 10.40 8.97 -2.96
C VAL A 159 9.78 10.18 -2.27
N ASN A 160 8.81 10.80 -2.94
CA ASN A 160 7.94 11.80 -2.32
C ASN A 160 7.04 11.11 -1.26
N TYR A 161 6.84 11.74 -0.10
CA TYR A 161 6.02 11.17 0.98
C TYR A 161 4.59 10.78 0.57
N ALA A 162 4.02 11.39 -0.47
CA ALA A 162 2.74 10.95 -1.01
C ALA A 162 2.74 9.50 -1.53
N CYS A 163 3.92 8.98 -1.91
CA CYS A 163 4.13 7.62 -2.40
C CYS A 163 4.87 6.71 -1.41
N TRP A 164 5.13 7.21 -0.19
CA TRP A 164 6.07 6.63 0.77
C TRP A 164 5.74 5.18 1.13
N SER A 165 4.55 4.92 1.65
CA SER A 165 4.09 3.58 2.00
C SER A 165 4.10 2.60 0.83
N HIS A 166 3.75 3.07 -0.37
CA HIS A 166 3.82 2.26 -1.58
C HIS A 166 5.26 1.90 -1.97
N CYS A 167 6.22 2.82 -1.80
CA CYS A 167 7.62 2.56 -2.12
C CYS A 167 8.24 1.57 -1.13
N ILE A 168 7.91 1.67 0.16
CA ILE A 168 8.29 0.67 1.16
C ILE A 168 7.74 -0.71 0.79
N ASP A 169 6.46 -0.76 0.40
CA ASP A 169 5.85 -2.01 -0.06
C ASP A 169 6.55 -2.58 -1.32
N LEU A 170 6.92 -1.74 -2.28
CA LEU A 170 7.68 -2.18 -3.46
C LEU A 170 9.08 -2.69 -3.11
N LEU A 171 9.77 -2.10 -2.13
CA LEU A 171 11.03 -2.64 -1.61
C LEU A 171 10.82 -4.05 -1.04
N HIS A 172 9.80 -4.25 -0.20
CA HIS A 172 9.46 -5.57 0.31
C HIS A 172 9.07 -6.55 -0.80
N TYR A 173 8.34 -6.08 -1.81
CA TYR A 173 7.88 -6.88 -2.94
C TYR A 173 9.01 -7.41 -3.83
N PHE A 174 10.06 -6.59 -4.07
CA PHE A 174 11.20 -6.96 -4.93
C PHE A 174 12.35 -7.59 -4.17
N VAL A 175 12.61 -7.16 -2.92
CA VAL A 175 13.82 -7.51 -2.17
C VAL A 175 13.53 -8.40 -0.98
N GLY A 176 12.36 -8.24 -0.36
CA GLY A 176 11.96 -8.95 0.85
C GLY A 176 11.95 -8.07 2.10
N PRO A 177 11.65 -8.64 3.28
CA PRO A 177 11.51 -7.88 4.50
C PRO A 177 12.85 -7.32 5.00
N ALA A 178 12.77 -6.13 5.64
CA ALA A 178 13.93 -5.51 6.26
C ALA A 178 14.32 -6.25 7.54
N GLU A 179 15.63 -6.48 7.73
CA GLU A 179 16.24 -7.08 8.92
C GLU A 179 16.74 -6.00 9.89
N THR A 180 17.55 -5.08 9.36
CA THR A 180 18.17 -3.99 10.15
C THR A 180 18.02 -2.66 9.40
N ILE A 181 17.69 -1.60 10.12
CA ILE A 181 17.58 -0.25 9.60
C ILE A 181 18.44 0.71 10.42
N VAL A 182 19.19 1.60 9.71
CA VAL A 182 19.84 2.78 10.26
C VAL A 182 19.31 4.00 9.52
N ALA A 183 18.81 5.00 10.23
CA ALA A 183 18.18 6.16 9.62
C ALA A 183 18.65 7.48 10.23
N GLN A 184 18.54 8.53 9.42
CA GLN A 184 18.82 9.92 9.80
C GLN A 184 17.74 10.84 9.22
N GLU A 185 17.46 11.94 9.91
CA GLU A 185 16.63 13.03 9.41
C GLU A 185 17.46 14.25 9.05
N SER A 186 17.01 15.00 8.04
CA SER A 186 17.64 16.26 7.68
C SER A 186 17.27 17.37 8.67
N GLY A 187 18.12 18.41 8.76
CA GLY A 187 17.78 19.64 9.50
C GLY A 187 16.78 20.55 8.78
N LEU A 188 16.45 20.24 7.51
CA LEU A 188 15.52 21.00 6.68
C LEU A 188 14.15 20.33 6.66
N LYS A 189 13.08 21.14 6.62
CA LYS A 189 11.70 20.66 6.57
C LYS A 189 10.99 21.24 5.34
N PHE A 190 10.21 20.42 4.69
CA PHE A 190 9.51 20.76 3.46
C PHE A 190 8.03 20.36 3.48
N GLY A 191 7.31 20.85 2.46
CA GLY A 191 5.92 20.52 2.22
C GLY A 191 4.93 21.14 3.22
N LYS A 192 3.65 20.82 3.04
CA LYS A 192 2.58 21.31 3.91
C LYS A 192 2.66 20.72 5.32
N ALA A 193 3.11 19.48 5.45
CA ALA A 193 3.28 18.80 6.73
C ALA A 193 4.50 19.32 7.52
N ASN A 194 5.38 20.11 6.86
CA ASN A 194 6.59 20.65 7.48
C ASN A 194 7.44 19.58 8.18
N VAL A 195 7.65 18.45 7.49
CA VAL A 195 8.43 17.31 7.98
C VAL A 195 9.84 17.30 7.38
N PRO A 196 10.84 16.76 8.08
CA PRO A 196 12.19 16.62 7.55
C PRO A 196 12.24 15.50 6.49
N ASP A 197 13.24 15.56 5.61
CA ASP A 197 13.59 14.40 4.81
C ASP A 197 14.16 13.30 5.72
N ILE A 198 13.85 12.04 5.41
CA ILE A 198 14.39 10.89 6.12
C ILE A 198 15.16 9.98 5.16
N SER A 199 16.37 9.61 5.53
CA SER A 199 17.18 8.65 4.80
C SER A 199 17.41 7.40 5.65
N GLY A 200 17.28 6.20 5.04
CA GLY A 200 17.51 4.94 5.70
C GLY A 200 18.44 4.03 4.92
N SER A 201 19.43 3.44 5.60
CA SER A 201 20.21 2.30 5.11
C SER A 201 19.61 1.03 5.68
N ILE A 202 19.41 0.04 4.82
CA ILE A 202 18.64 -1.17 5.11
C ILE A 202 19.50 -2.40 4.83
N ARG A 203 19.50 -3.37 5.73
CA ARG A 203 19.84 -4.76 5.41
C ARG A 203 18.55 -5.57 5.38
N PHE A 204 18.32 -6.27 4.30
CA PHE A 204 17.17 -7.16 4.13
C PHE A 204 17.49 -8.58 4.62
N VAL A 205 16.47 -9.33 5.04
CA VAL A 205 16.61 -10.72 5.54
C VAL A 205 17.33 -11.63 4.52
N GLY A 206 17.14 -11.40 3.21
CA GLY A 206 17.84 -12.11 2.14
C GLY A 206 19.32 -11.75 1.97
N GLY A 207 19.87 -10.84 2.81
CA GLY A 207 21.25 -10.38 2.76
C GLY A 207 21.49 -9.20 1.81
N ALA A 208 20.49 -8.76 1.04
CA ALA A 208 20.59 -7.58 0.18
C ALA A 208 20.76 -6.31 1.03
N ALA A 209 21.44 -5.29 0.47
CA ALA A 209 21.51 -3.96 1.05
C ALA A 209 20.54 -2.99 0.36
N GLY A 210 20.09 -1.95 1.04
CA GLY A 210 19.26 -0.94 0.41
C GLY A 210 19.41 0.43 1.01
N THR A 211 18.93 1.43 0.26
CA THR A 211 18.82 2.81 0.72
C THR A 211 17.48 3.38 0.29
N ILE A 212 16.83 4.10 1.17
CA ILE A 212 15.61 4.84 0.87
C ILE A 212 15.75 6.29 1.35
N LEU A 213 15.27 7.24 0.53
CA LEU A 213 15.16 8.66 0.85
C LEU A 213 13.71 9.09 0.68
N GLY A 214 13.07 9.49 1.77
CA GLY A 214 11.76 10.12 1.78
C GLY A 214 11.88 11.63 1.82
N THR A 215 11.11 12.34 0.97
CA THR A 215 11.19 13.80 0.86
C THR A 215 9.88 14.42 0.37
N TRP A 216 9.60 15.66 0.75
CA TRP A 216 8.60 16.50 0.10
C TRP A 216 9.18 17.40 -0.99
N ALA A 217 10.52 17.41 -1.18
CA ALA A 217 11.18 18.27 -2.17
C ALA A 217 10.95 17.81 -3.64
N LEU A 218 10.49 16.56 -3.87
CA LEU A 218 10.13 16.11 -5.21
C LEU A 218 8.82 16.74 -5.67
N ASN A 219 8.88 17.53 -6.74
CA ASN A 219 7.73 18.24 -7.29
C ASN A 219 6.78 17.31 -8.04
N PHE A 220 5.46 17.50 -7.86
CA PHE A 220 4.41 16.68 -8.49
C PHE A 220 4.38 16.73 -10.02
N GLY A 221 5.06 17.68 -10.66
CA GLY A 221 5.25 17.74 -12.12
C GLY A 221 6.26 16.72 -12.66
N PHE A 222 7.00 16.05 -11.78
CA PHE A 222 8.08 15.12 -12.10
C PHE A 222 7.83 13.75 -11.45
N PRO A 223 8.69 12.73 -11.71
CA PRO A 223 8.59 11.44 -11.03
C PRO A 223 8.56 11.59 -9.51
N LEU A 224 7.54 11.02 -8.87
CA LEU A 224 7.36 11.07 -7.42
C LEU A 224 8.13 10.00 -6.68
N PHE A 225 8.59 8.98 -7.38
CA PHE A 225 9.56 8.02 -6.87
C PHE A 225 10.43 7.48 -7.98
N GLU A 226 11.63 7.07 -7.62
CA GLU A 226 12.54 6.26 -8.42
C GLU A 226 12.95 5.05 -7.58
N LEU A 227 12.87 3.87 -8.15
CA LEU A 227 13.27 2.63 -7.51
C LEU A 227 14.17 1.82 -8.43
N THR A 228 15.42 1.64 -8.02
CA THR A 228 16.36 0.75 -8.67
C THR A 228 16.52 -0.52 -7.85
N VAL A 229 16.40 -1.69 -8.48
CA VAL A 229 16.71 -2.98 -7.85
C VAL A 229 17.72 -3.72 -8.74
N ASN A 230 18.88 -4.04 -8.16
CA ASN A 230 19.90 -4.87 -8.78
C ASN A 230 19.71 -6.33 -8.31
N PHE A 231 19.74 -7.22 -9.29
CA PHE A 231 19.72 -8.67 -9.10
C PHE A 231 21.04 -9.26 -9.56
N THR A 232 21.31 -10.53 -9.27
CA THR A 232 22.53 -11.20 -9.71
C THR A 232 22.69 -11.25 -11.23
N GLY A 233 21.60 -11.31 -11.98
CA GLY A 233 21.59 -11.42 -13.44
C GLY A 233 21.11 -10.19 -14.19
N GLY A 234 20.73 -9.11 -13.50
CA GLY A 234 20.20 -7.91 -14.16
C GLY A 234 19.81 -6.81 -13.20
N ARG A 235 19.27 -5.73 -13.74
CA ARG A 235 18.76 -4.57 -12.99
C ARG A 235 17.44 -4.11 -13.59
N VAL A 236 16.52 -3.69 -12.73
CA VAL A 236 15.35 -2.90 -13.14
C VAL A 236 15.38 -1.54 -12.44
N HIS A 237 14.98 -0.50 -13.18
CA HIS A 237 14.82 0.86 -12.66
C HIS A 237 13.44 1.36 -13.04
N LEU A 238 12.62 1.68 -12.04
CA LEU A 238 11.27 2.20 -12.17
C LEU A 238 11.26 3.70 -11.88
N ARG A 239 10.60 4.48 -12.74
CA ARG A 239 10.48 5.93 -12.60
C ARG A 239 9.03 6.32 -12.52
N CYS A 240 8.52 6.45 -11.30
CA CYS A 240 7.13 6.82 -11.02
C CYS A 240 6.11 5.89 -11.71
N LEU A 241 4.94 6.40 -12.03
CA LEU A 241 3.77 5.69 -12.58
C LEU A 241 3.72 5.74 -14.10
N ASP A 242 4.33 6.75 -14.67
CA ASP A 242 4.22 7.17 -16.07
C ASP A 242 5.59 7.39 -16.76
N GLY A 243 6.70 7.14 -16.04
CA GLY A 243 8.05 7.21 -16.60
C GLY A 243 8.45 5.96 -17.38
N ASP A 244 9.58 6.04 -18.07
CA ASP A 244 10.18 4.89 -18.73
C ASP A 244 10.80 3.94 -17.68
N MET A 245 10.70 2.64 -17.93
CA MET A 245 11.39 1.62 -17.16
C MET A 245 12.67 1.22 -17.84
N GLU A 246 13.79 1.15 -17.11
CA GLU A 246 15.06 0.65 -17.65
C GLU A 246 15.34 -0.77 -17.16
N VAL A 247 15.87 -1.59 -18.05
CA VAL A 247 16.27 -2.97 -17.77
C VAL A 247 17.70 -3.18 -18.26
N LEU A 248 18.58 -3.63 -17.37
CA LEU A 248 19.90 -4.14 -17.75
C LEU A 248 19.89 -5.66 -17.62
N ASP A 249 20.20 -6.36 -18.71
CA ASP A 249 20.35 -7.82 -18.72
C ASP A 249 21.84 -8.15 -18.83
N TYR A 250 22.41 -8.71 -17.76
CA TYR A 250 23.86 -8.95 -17.69
C TYR A 250 24.29 -10.15 -18.55
N SER A 251 23.39 -11.11 -18.78
CA SER A 251 23.68 -12.28 -19.60
C SER A 251 23.82 -11.93 -21.07
N THR A 252 22.95 -11.05 -21.57
CA THR A 252 22.92 -10.60 -22.95
C THR A 252 23.67 -9.29 -23.18
N LYS A 253 24.12 -8.61 -22.11
CA LYS A 253 24.75 -7.28 -22.12
C LYS A 253 23.88 -6.21 -22.78
N ARG A 254 22.55 -6.33 -22.64
CA ARG A 254 21.57 -5.38 -23.19
C ARG A 254 21.14 -4.36 -22.16
N HIS A 255 20.99 -3.12 -22.61
CA HIS A 255 20.28 -2.05 -21.94
C HIS A 255 19.02 -1.75 -22.75
N GLU A 256 17.87 -1.91 -22.11
CA GLU A 256 16.56 -1.65 -22.70
C GLU A 256 15.85 -0.55 -21.95
N VAL A 257 15.23 0.39 -22.67
CA VAL A 257 14.35 1.42 -22.15
C VAL A 257 12.94 1.11 -22.65
N LEU A 258 12.02 0.84 -21.75
CA LEU A 258 10.65 0.42 -22.05
C LEU A 258 9.66 1.54 -21.71
N SER A 259 9.07 2.14 -22.75
CA SER A 259 8.03 3.18 -22.62
C SER A 259 6.65 2.55 -22.64
N ILE A 260 6.27 1.89 -21.55
CA ILE A 260 5.02 1.11 -21.46
C ILE A 260 3.79 2.04 -21.38
N THR A 261 3.96 3.23 -20.82
CA THR A 261 2.86 4.14 -20.44
C THR A 261 2.76 5.39 -21.30
N ARG A 262 3.47 5.42 -22.43
CA ARG A 262 3.67 6.63 -23.27
C ARG A 262 2.37 7.36 -23.67
N ASN A 263 1.28 6.64 -23.86
CA ASN A 263 0.00 7.20 -24.34
C ASN A 263 -1.05 7.33 -23.24
N THR A 264 -0.68 7.19 -21.97
CA THR A 264 -1.58 7.27 -20.81
C THR A 264 -1.06 8.31 -19.84
N SER A 265 -1.98 9.07 -19.24
CA SER A 265 -1.58 10.02 -18.21
C SER A 265 -1.24 9.29 -16.90
N ARG A 266 -0.42 9.92 -16.05
CA ARG A 266 -0.13 9.46 -14.70
C ARG A 266 -1.40 9.11 -13.92
N TRP A 267 -2.42 9.95 -14.01
CA TRP A 267 -3.66 9.78 -13.27
C TRP A 267 -4.54 8.66 -13.82
N ASP A 268 -4.47 8.38 -15.12
CA ASP A 268 -5.16 7.22 -15.71
C ASP A 268 -4.47 5.92 -15.28
N GLN A 269 -3.14 5.88 -15.26
CA GLN A 269 -2.38 4.75 -14.71
C GLN A 269 -2.72 4.53 -13.23
N TYR A 270 -2.76 5.61 -12.45
CA TYR A 270 -3.11 5.55 -11.04
C TYR A 270 -4.51 4.96 -10.82
N ARG A 271 -5.54 5.46 -11.52
CA ARG A 271 -6.90 4.91 -11.41
C ARG A 271 -6.99 3.47 -11.90
N ALA A 272 -6.35 3.15 -13.01
CA ALA A 272 -6.33 1.81 -13.57
C ALA A 272 -5.71 0.78 -12.61
N SER A 273 -4.68 1.16 -11.85
CA SER A 273 -4.03 0.28 -10.88
C SER A 273 -4.97 -0.12 -9.72
N PHE A 274 -5.86 0.78 -9.29
CA PHE A 274 -6.91 0.43 -8.33
C PHE A 274 -7.86 -0.62 -8.92
N GLY A 275 -8.35 -0.40 -10.15
CA GLY A 275 -9.21 -1.39 -10.81
C GLY A 275 -8.55 -2.76 -10.93
N LYS A 276 -7.28 -2.82 -11.30
CA LYS A 276 -6.50 -4.07 -11.37
C LYS A 276 -6.36 -4.74 -9.99
N SER A 277 -6.00 -3.97 -8.96
CA SER A 277 -5.84 -4.48 -7.60
C SER A 277 -7.15 -5.00 -7.02
N ILE A 278 -8.23 -4.21 -7.14
CA ILE A 278 -9.56 -4.60 -6.67
C ILE A 278 -10.07 -5.80 -7.45
N GLY A 279 -9.89 -5.81 -8.79
CA GLY A 279 -10.27 -6.93 -9.64
C GLY A 279 -9.58 -8.24 -9.24
N ALA A 280 -8.27 -8.20 -8.99
CA ALA A 280 -7.52 -9.35 -8.49
C ALA A 280 -8.03 -9.82 -7.12
N TYR A 281 -8.39 -8.89 -6.23
CA TYR A 281 -8.98 -9.23 -4.93
C TYR A 281 -10.38 -9.87 -5.09
N LEU A 282 -11.26 -9.29 -5.89
CA LEU A 282 -12.59 -9.87 -6.14
C LEU A 282 -12.48 -11.27 -6.76
N GLU A 283 -11.51 -11.48 -7.65
CA GLU A 283 -11.27 -12.78 -8.25
C GLU A 283 -10.80 -13.80 -7.20
N SER A 284 -9.93 -13.41 -6.26
CA SER A 284 -9.56 -14.29 -5.14
C SER A 284 -10.76 -14.67 -4.27
N LEU A 285 -11.71 -13.74 -4.07
CA LEU A 285 -12.95 -14.03 -3.36
C LEU A 285 -13.83 -15.06 -4.12
N ARG A 286 -13.97 -14.89 -5.44
CA ARG A 286 -14.76 -15.82 -6.30
C ARG A 286 -14.20 -17.25 -6.27
N ARG A 287 -12.86 -17.37 -6.17
CA ARG A 287 -12.17 -18.66 -6.13
C ARG A 287 -11.99 -19.23 -4.72
N GLY A 288 -12.33 -18.47 -3.68
CA GLY A 288 -12.04 -18.86 -2.30
C GLY A 288 -10.54 -18.91 -1.97
N GLU A 289 -9.72 -18.16 -2.71
CA GLU A 289 -8.28 -18.09 -2.56
C GLU A 289 -7.86 -16.99 -1.57
N ALA A 290 -6.59 -17.02 -1.15
CA ALA A 290 -6.01 -15.95 -0.35
C ALA A 290 -5.94 -14.65 -1.14
N ALA A 291 -6.02 -13.51 -0.42
CA ALA A 291 -5.89 -12.19 -1.05
C ALA A 291 -4.52 -12.02 -1.73
N PRO A 292 -4.46 -11.39 -2.92
CA PRO A 292 -3.20 -11.13 -3.64
C PRO A 292 -2.19 -10.32 -2.83
N ILE A 293 -2.69 -9.42 -1.99
CA ILE A 293 -1.89 -8.66 -1.02
C ILE A 293 -2.54 -8.85 0.35
N PRO A 294 -1.93 -9.65 1.24
CA PRO A 294 -2.49 -9.87 2.57
C PRO A 294 -2.40 -8.60 3.43
N GLY A 295 -3.28 -8.45 4.41
CA GLY A 295 -3.28 -7.31 5.34
C GLY A 295 -1.97 -7.18 6.13
N THR A 296 -1.24 -8.28 6.31
CA THR A 296 0.10 -8.27 6.92
C THR A 296 1.11 -7.42 6.14
N ALA A 297 0.91 -7.19 4.85
CA ALA A 297 1.76 -6.26 4.08
C ALA A 297 1.67 -4.82 4.63
N GLY A 298 0.49 -4.39 5.11
CA GLY A 298 0.34 -3.10 5.79
C GLY A 298 1.03 -3.06 7.16
N LEU A 299 1.09 -4.18 7.89
CA LEU A 299 1.87 -4.27 9.13
C LEU A 299 3.37 -4.21 8.86
N GLU A 300 3.85 -4.89 7.81
CA GLU A 300 5.27 -4.84 7.41
C GLU A 300 5.69 -3.42 7.01
N GLU A 301 4.82 -2.70 6.32
CA GLU A 301 5.04 -1.29 5.96
C GLU A 301 5.16 -0.41 7.20
N LEU A 302 4.19 -0.48 8.13
CA LEU A 302 4.23 0.28 9.39
C LEU A 302 5.40 -0.14 10.28
N ARG A 303 5.77 -1.42 10.31
CA ARG A 303 6.93 -1.93 11.03
C ARG A 303 8.23 -1.32 10.51
N PHE A 304 8.35 -1.20 9.21
CA PHE A 304 9.49 -0.54 8.57
C PHE A 304 9.57 0.93 8.98
N GLU A 305 8.45 1.66 8.91
CA GLU A 305 8.39 3.07 9.34
C GLU A 305 8.71 3.24 10.83
N ALA A 306 8.15 2.42 11.68
CA ALA A 306 8.43 2.43 13.12
C ALA A 306 9.93 2.23 13.41
N ALA A 307 10.57 1.30 12.68
CA ALA A 307 12.00 1.06 12.82
C ALA A 307 12.85 2.23 12.32
N LEU A 308 12.46 2.89 11.21
CA LEU A 308 13.10 4.13 10.76
C LEU A 308 13.04 5.22 11.84
N ARG A 309 11.84 5.49 12.38
CA ARG A 309 11.62 6.52 13.40
C ARG A 309 12.40 6.23 14.69
N ARG A 310 12.43 4.97 15.12
CA ARG A 310 13.24 4.56 16.28
C ARG A 310 14.72 4.76 16.02
N SER A 311 15.22 4.41 14.84
CA SER A 311 16.63 4.58 14.50
C SER A 311 17.05 6.05 14.51
N VAL A 312 16.20 6.95 13.98
CA VAL A 312 16.43 8.41 14.07
C VAL A 312 16.48 8.86 15.52
N ARG A 313 15.45 8.50 16.31
CA ARG A 313 15.34 8.95 17.70
C ARG A 313 16.49 8.48 18.60
N GLU A 314 16.93 7.23 18.40
CA GLU A 314 17.93 6.58 19.27
C GLU A 314 19.35 6.60 18.68
N ALA A 315 19.51 7.14 17.45
CA ALA A 315 20.77 7.23 16.73
C ALA A 315 21.55 5.90 16.69
N ARG A 316 20.84 4.78 16.47
CA ARG A 316 21.40 3.43 16.42
C ARG A 316 20.73 2.55 15.37
N PRO A 317 21.40 1.43 14.98
CA PRO A 317 20.73 0.37 14.22
C PRO A 317 19.53 -0.22 14.99
N VAL A 318 18.44 -0.51 14.26
CA VAL A 318 17.23 -1.15 14.78
C VAL A 318 17.04 -2.52 14.12
N GLN A 319 16.88 -3.56 14.95
CA GLN A 319 16.59 -4.93 14.51
C GLN A 319 15.08 -5.09 14.32
N VAL A 320 14.61 -5.00 13.08
CA VAL A 320 13.19 -4.79 12.75
C VAL A 320 12.29 -5.87 13.37
N ALA A 321 12.52 -7.13 13.08
CA ALA A 321 11.68 -8.22 13.58
C ALA A 321 11.78 -8.44 15.09
N ARG A 322 12.95 -8.16 15.69
CA ARG A 322 13.19 -8.33 17.13
C ARG A 322 12.51 -7.23 17.94
N GLU A 323 12.57 -5.98 17.46
CA GLU A 323 12.10 -4.81 18.20
C GLU A 323 10.62 -4.49 17.90
N PHE A 324 10.11 -4.96 16.77
CA PHE A 324 8.74 -4.78 16.31
C PHE A 324 8.13 -6.12 15.88
N ALA A 325 8.00 -7.05 16.84
CA ALA A 325 7.34 -8.34 16.59
C ALA A 325 5.82 -8.20 16.40
N PHE A 326 5.22 -9.12 15.61
CA PHE A 326 3.76 -9.31 15.47
C PHE A 326 3.38 -10.77 15.24
#